data_fac278a846b080941ca3976c7ec91e0e
#
_entry.id   fac278a846b080941ca3976c7ec91e0e
#
_cell.length_a   1.000
_cell.length_b   1.000
_cell.length_c   1.000
_cell.angle_alpha   90.00
_cell.angle_beta   90.00
_cell.angle_gamma   90.00
#
_symmetry.space_group_name_H-M   'P 1'
#
loop_
_entity.id
_entity.type
_entity.pdbx_description
1 polymer ?
#
loop_
_entity_poly.entity_id
_entity_poly.type
_entity_poly.pdbx_seq_one_letter_code
_entity_poly.pdbx_strand_id
1 'polypeptide(L)'
;MTTIQYREIVYDGFHDAEIVDENLNLDLKHFAEACGQSPDWILQLLEYEILPARPEDRIHQFFGEDISRARRAYRLQRDFEASLSAVAMMMDLLDEVQQLRKQ
;
A
#
# COMPACT_ATOMS: atom_id res chain seq x y z
N MET A 1 9.60 -19.46 -7.55
CA MET A 1 10.08 -18.20 -6.94
C MET A 1 8.97 -17.20 -6.81
N THR A 2 8.33 -16.87 -7.92
CA THR A 2 7.27 -15.87 -7.91
C THR A 2 6.11 -16.29 -7.01
N THR A 3 5.78 -17.57 -6.97
CA THR A 3 4.70 -18.06 -6.13
C THR A 3 4.97 -17.83 -4.65
N ILE A 4 6.23 -18.08 -4.23
CA ILE A 4 6.61 -17.88 -2.83
C ILE A 4 6.57 -16.40 -2.47
N GLN A 5 7.10 -15.54 -3.35
CA GLN A 5 7.09 -14.10 -3.12
C GLN A 5 5.66 -13.56 -3.05
N TYR A 6 4.79 -14.03 -3.93
CA TYR A 6 3.40 -13.62 -3.90
C TYR A 6 2.75 -14.01 -2.57
N ARG A 7 3.04 -15.19 -2.11
CA ARG A 7 2.48 -15.68 -0.84
C ARG A 7 2.94 -14.82 0.33
N GLU A 8 4.21 -14.43 0.33
CA GLU A 8 4.74 -13.56 1.37
C GLU A 8 4.07 -12.20 1.36
N ILE A 9 3.88 -11.62 0.19
CA ILE A 9 3.24 -10.33 0.07
C ILE A 9 1.81 -10.37 0.62
N VAL A 10 1.06 -11.39 0.24
CA VAL A 10 -0.32 -11.54 0.69
C VAL A 10 -0.36 -11.79 2.21
N TYR A 11 0.53 -12.64 2.70
CA TYR A 11 0.59 -12.95 4.12
C TYR A 11 0.91 -11.72 4.95
N ASP A 12 1.90 -10.95 4.51
CA ASP A 12 2.28 -9.73 5.24
C ASP A 12 1.15 -8.71 5.27
N GLY A 13 0.44 -8.57 4.15
CA GLY A 13 -0.71 -7.69 4.11
C GLY A 13 -1.80 -8.12 5.08
N PHE A 14 -2.05 -9.41 5.16
CA PHE A 14 -3.03 -9.96 6.09
C PHE A 14 -2.58 -9.73 7.53
N HIS A 15 -1.31 -10.00 7.81
CA HIS A 15 -0.75 -9.83 9.14
C HIS A 15 -0.83 -8.37 9.60
N ASP A 16 -0.53 -7.44 8.72
CA ASP A 16 -0.65 -6.03 9.04
C ASP A 16 -2.10 -5.66 9.34
N ALA A 17 -3.04 -6.24 8.62
CA ALA A 17 -4.45 -5.98 8.85
C ALA A 17 -4.91 -6.47 10.23
N GLU A 18 -4.28 -7.50 10.78
CA GLU A 18 -4.60 -7.97 12.12
C GLU A 18 -4.16 -6.98 13.19
N ILE A 19 -3.08 -6.27 12.93
CA ILE A 19 -2.49 -5.35 13.89
C ILE A 19 -3.16 -3.98 13.84
N VAL A 20 -3.57 -3.54 12.66
CA VAL A 20 -4.06 -2.20 12.43
C VAL A 20 -5.58 -2.17 12.47
N ASP A 21 -6.12 -1.26 13.29
CA ASP A 21 -7.56 -1.02 13.36
C ASP A 21 -8.04 -0.42 12.04
N GLU A 22 -9.04 -1.07 11.42
CA GLU A 22 -9.61 -0.60 10.16
C GLU A 22 -10.23 0.79 10.27
N ASN A 23 -10.67 1.15 11.45
CA ASN A 23 -11.30 2.45 11.70
C ASN A 23 -10.29 3.53 12.05
N LEU A 24 -9.01 3.18 12.11
CA LEU A 24 -7.98 4.13 12.45
C LEU A 24 -7.88 5.19 11.36
N ASN A 25 -7.95 6.45 11.78
CA ASN A 25 -7.87 7.60 10.90
C ASN A 25 -6.61 8.39 11.25
N LEU A 26 -5.69 8.50 10.31
CA LEU A 26 -4.41 9.13 10.53
C LEU A 26 -4.22 10.29 9.58
N ASP A 27 -3.55 11.34 10.05
CA ASP A 27 -3.10 12.41 9.17
C ASP A 27 -1.80 11.97 8.48
N LEU A 28 -1.31 12.81 7.56
CA LEU A 28 -0.13 12.47 6.76
C LEU A 28 1.08 12.15 7.62
N LYS A 29 1.34 12.97 8.64
CA LYS A 29 2.51 12.78 9.48
C LYS A 29 2.46 11.45 10.23
N HIS A 30 1.33 11.17 10.86
CA HIS A 30 1.18 9.95 11.64
C HIS A 30 1.13 8.71 10.74
N PHE A 31 0.53 8.85 9.57
CA PHE A 31 0.50 7.77 8.60
C PHE A 31 1.91 7.42 8.12
N ALA A 32 2.70 8.43 7.80
CA ALA A 32 4.09 8.22 7.38
C ALA A 32 4.89 7.53 8.48
N GLU A 33 4.72 7.97 9.72
CA GLU A 33 5.37 7.33 10.85
C GLU A 33 4.97 5.86 11.00
N ALA A 34 3.69 5.57 10.85
CA ALA A 34 3.18 4.20 10.94
C ALA A 34 3.77 3.32 9.85
N CYS A 35 4.02 3.87 8.67
CA CYS A 35 4.62 3.13 7.57
C CYS A 35 6.14 3.07 7.65
N GLY A 36 6.76 3.89 8.52
CA GLY A 36 8.20 3.99 8.60
C GLY A 36 8.82 4.70 7.42
N GLN A 37 8.09 5.62 6.80
CA GLN A 37 8.52 6.31 5.59
C GLN A 37 8.34 7.82 5.76
N SER A 38 8.91 8.58 4.81
CA SER A 38 8.77 10.04 4.83
C SER A 38 7.40 10.47 4.31
N PRO A 39 6.89 11.63 4.75
CA PRO A 39 5.66 12.17 4.17
C PRO A 39 5.75 12.38 2.66
N ASP A 40 6.92 12.79 2.15
CA ASP A 40 7.10 12.98 0.71
C ASP A 40 6.87 11.69 -0.06
N TRP A 41 7.34 10.57 0.47
CA TRP A 41 7.14 9.28 -0.17
C TRP A 41 5.65 8.93 -0.20
N ILE A 42 4.92 9.21 0.88
CA ILE A 42 3.48 8.96 0.92
C ILE A 42 2.75 9.81 -0.13
N LEU A 43 3.16 11.07 -0.29
CA LEU A 43 2.55 11.93 -1.31
C LEU A 43 2.79 11.38 -2.71
N GLN A 44 3.94 10.76 -2.95
CA GLN A 44 4.20 10.10 -4.23
C GLN A 44 3.28 8.91 -4.46
N LEU A 45 2.94 8.18 -3.40
CA LEU A 45 1.98 7.08 -3.53
C LEU A 45 0.62 7.58 -4.01
N LEU A 46 0.21 8.75 -3.52
CA LEU A 46 -1.03 9.37 -3.97
C LEU A 46 -0.91 9.83 -5.43
N GLU A 47 0.23 10.40 -5.79
CA GLU A 47 0.47 10.89 -7.14
C GLU A 47 0.42 9.78 -8.17
N TYR A 48 0.97 8.62 -7.86
CA TYR A 48 0.95 7.47 -8.76
C TYR A 48 -0.28 6.59 -8.58
N GLU A 49 -1.23 7.06 -7.78
CA GLU A 49 -2.49 6.34 -7.53
C GLU A 49 -2.29 4.94 -6.93
N ILE A 50 -1.17 4.77 -6.24
CA ILE A 50 -0.94 3.54 -5.47
C ILE A 50 -1.88 3.50 -4.27
N LEU A 51 -2.10 4.66 -3.65
CA LEU A 51 -3.15 4.84 -2.66
C LEU A 51 -4.35 5.49 -3.35
N PRO A 52 -5.57 5.15 -2.93
CA PRO A 52 -6.77 5.66 -3.61
C PRO A 52 -6.89 7.18 -3.47
N ALA A 53 -7.43 7.81 -4.50
CA ALA A 53 -7.73 9.24 -4.46
C ALA A 53 -8.80 9.51 -3.40
N ARG A 54 -8.70 10.65 -2.75
CA ARG A 54 -9.62 11.07 -1.71
C ARG A 54 -10.31 12.37 -2.13
N PRO A 55 -11.53 12.65 -1.63
CA PRO A 55 -12.13 13.96 -1.81
C PRO A 55 -11.23 15.06 -1.25
N GLU A 56 -11.37 16.28 -1.77
CA GLU A 56 -10.53 17.40 -1.34
C GLU A 56 -10.51 17.61 0.17
N ASP A 57 -11.65 17.43 0.81
CA ASP A 57 -11.77 17.64 2.25
C ASP A 57 -11.10 16.51 3.06
N ARG A 58 -10.69 15.43 2.40
CA ARG A 58 -10.08 14.27 3.05
C ARG A 58 -8.76 13.86 2.41
N ILE A 59 -8.14 14.76 1.68
CA ILE A 59 -6.95 14.42 0.89
C ILE A 59 -5.79 13.92 1.75
N HIS A 60 -5.73 14.34 3.01
CA HIS A 60 -4.68 13.93 3.92
C HIS A 60 -5.20 13.05 5.06
N GLN A 61 -6.30 12.34 4.83
CA GLN A 61 -6.80 11.35 5.77
C GLN A 61 -6.49 9.94 5.26
N PHE A 62 -5.91 9.14 6.15
CA PHE A 62 -5.49 7.78 5.79
C PHE A 62 -6.09 6.79 6.79
N PHE A 63 -6.39 5.60 6.31
CA PHE A 63 -7.02 4.57 7.11
C PHE A 63 -6.08 3.39 7.30
N GLY A 64 -6.46 2.47 8.21
CA GLY A 64 -5.63 1.31 8.51
C GLY A 64 -5.30 0.47 7.29
N GLU A 65 -6.25 0.27 6.38
CA GLU A 65 -6.02 -0.50 5.18
C GLU A 65 -4.97 0.13 4.26
N ASP A 66 -4.82 1.45 4.34
CA ASP A 66 -3.81 2.15 3.56
C ASP A 66 -2.40 1.83 4.03
N ILE A 67 -2.23 1.50 5.32
CA ILE A 67 -0.92 1.14 5.86
C ILE A 67 -0.43 -0.16 5.20
N SER A 68 -1.29 -1.16 5.12
CA SER A 68 -0.92 -2.42 4.48
C SER A 68 -0.55 -2.21 3.02
N ARG A 69 -1.30 -1.38 2.33
CA ARG A 69 -1.04 -1.09 0.93
C ARG A 69 0.27 -0.34 0.74
N ALA A 70 0.53 0.66 1.59
CA ALA A 70 1.79 1.40 1.52
C ALA A 70 3.00 0.51 1.82
N ARG A 71 2.87 -0.38 2.80
CA ARG A 71 3.94 -1.31 3.13
C ARG A 71 4.21 -2.28 2.00
N ARG A 72 3.17 -2.74 1.33
CA ARG A 72 3.32 -3.60 0.16
C ARG A 72 4.06 -2.87 -0.96
N ALA A 73 3.69 -1.62 -1.20
CA ALA A 73 4.34 -0.80 -2.22
C ALA A 73 5.83 -0.62 -1.90
N TYR A 74 6.14 -0.34 -0.65
CA TYR A 74 7.53 -0.17 -0.25
C TYR A 74 8.33 -1.45 -0.47
N ARG A 75 7.73 -2.58 -0.13
CA ARG A 75 8.39 -3.88 -0.28
C ARG A 75 8.66 -4.20 -1.74
N LEU A 76 7.70 -3.93 -2.62
CA LEU A 76 7.88 -4.12 -4.05
C LEU A 76 8.98 -3.22 -4.59
N GLN A 77 8.99 -1.97 -4.16
CA GLN A 77 10.01 -1.02 -4.59
C GLN A 77 11.41 -1.49 -4.17
N ARG A 78 11.53 -1.91 -2.92
CA ARG A 78 12.80 -2.37 -2.39
C ARG A 78 13.28 -3.66 -3.03
N ASP A 79 12.41 -4.66 -3.12
CA ASP A 79 12.81 -6.00 -3.55
C ASP A 79 13.10 -6.07 -5.04
N PHE A 80 12.46 -5.24 -5.84
CA PHE A 80 12.65 -5.24 -7.29
C PHE A 80 13.42 -4.02 -7.78
N GLU A 81 13.87 -3.17 -6.87
CA GLU A 81 14.56 -1.93 -7.22
C GLU A 81 13.77 -1.14 -8.27
N ALA A 82 12.46 -1.07 -8.08
CA ALA A 82 11.54 -0.52 -9.05
C ALA A 82 11.25 0.94 -8.79
N SER A 83 10.90 1.66 -9.87
CA SER A 83 10.34 3.00 -9.73
C SER A 83 8.92 2.90 -9.18
N LEU A 84 8.42 3.99 -8.62
CA LEU A 84 7.04 3.99 -8.14
C LEU A 84 6.04 3.82 -9.27
N SER A 85 6.36 4.29 -10.48
CA SER A 85 5.46 4.04 -11.61
C SER A 85 5.38 2.55 -11.92
N ALA A 86 6.49 1.82 -11.82
CA ALA A 86 6.48 0.37 -12.00
C ALA A 86 5.73 -0.32 -10.86
N VAL A 87 5.91 0.15 -9.63
CA VAL A 87 5.19 -0.39 -8.48
C VAL A 87 3.68 -0.21 -8.66
N ALA A 88 3.26 0.93 -9.18
CA ALA A 88 1.84 1.17 -9.44
C ALA A 88 1.27 0.10 -10.37
N MET A 89 2.00 -0.22 -11.44
CA MET A 89 1.57 -1.28 -12.36
C MET A 89 1.54 -2.64 -11.68
N MET A 90 2.57 -2.94 -10.89
CA MET A 90 2.61 -4.20 -10.14
C MET A 90 1.42 -4.34 -9.20
N MET A 91 1.06 -3.27 -8.50
CA MET A 91 -0.07 -3.28 -7.57
C MET A 91 -1.39 -3.51 -8.32
N ASP A 92 -1.54 -2.89 -9.48
CA ASP A 92 -2.74 -3.08 -10.31
C ASP A 92 -2.86 -4.54 -10.74
N LEU A 93 -1.75 -5.14 -11.16
CA LEU A 93 -1.75 -6.54 -11.58
C LEU A 93 -2.07 -7.48 -10.42
N LEU A 94 -1.53 -7.20 -9.24
CA LEU A 94 -1.82 -7.99 -8.05
C LEU A 94 -3.29 -7.87 -7.65
N ASP A 95 -3.87 -6.68 -7.77
CA ASP A 95 -5.28 -6.48 -7.49
C ASP A 95 -6.15 -7.28 -8.46
N GLU A 96 -5.78 -7.30 -9.74
CA GLU A 96 -6.49 -8.11 -10.73
C GLU A 96 -6.40 -9.60 -10.45
N VAL A 97 -5.23 -10.07 -10.06
CA VAL A 97 -5.05 -11.48 -9.71
C VAL A 97 -5.96 -11.86 -8.54
N GLN A 98 -6.03 -11.01 -7.52
CA GLN A 98 -6.90 -11.29 -6.39
C GLN A 98 -8.37 -11.32 -6.80
N GLN A 99 -8.76 -10.41 -7.67
CA GLN A 99 -10.13 -10.33 -8.14
C GLN A 99 -10.51 -11.56 -8.95
N LEU A 100 -9.60 -12.04 -9.80
CA LEU A 100 -9.83 -13.24 -10.58
C LEU A 100 -9.95 -14.48 -9.69
N ARG A 101 -9.22 -14.51 -8.59
CA ARG A 101 -9.28 -15.64 -7.66
C ARG A 101 -10.58 -15.72 -6.90
N LYS A 102 -11.30 -14.62 -6.80
CA LYS A 102 -12.59 -14.59 -6.09
C LYS A 102 -13.75 -15.05 -6.95
N GLN A 103 -13.55 -15.25 -8.23
CA GLN A 103 -14.59 -15.66 -9.15
C GLN A 103 -14.75 -17.19 -9.25
#